data_3980d9d434379be4367f1f98a27aaa91
#
_entry.id   3980d9d434379be4367f1f98a27aaa91
#
_cell.length_a   1.000
_cell.length_b   1.000
_cell.length_c   1.000
_cell.angle_alpha   90.00
_cell.angle_beta   90.00
_cell.angle_gamma   90.00
#
_symmetry.space_group_name_H-M   'P 1'
#
loop_
_entity.id
_entity.type
_entity.pdbx_description
1 polymer ?
#
loop_
_entity_poly.entity_id
_entity_poly.type
_entity_poly.pdbx_seq_one_letter_code
_entity_poly.pdbx_strand_id
1 'polypeptide(L)'
;MRNFKFKRSLTLIAVTSLLSITIVSIPTVAQAAPACDGKSPVQSCVGATSDGAPYSMMVPANFNGTVYLWSHGYRPNVPVPAGIPGYGGYTVTNTPEPGPSAAVIGALLAKGFAVMGSGFARQGWNANSALKTNIELIDTYKKQFPKTTKVISWGNSLGGFQSQYLAEKHPELINSAGALCLSSDALAISDTAADALWLIKTFFDPTIKAGNYSAGTAGYAEAMGDLVKVFTVIGSMQAGIAVNPTAPAWPATSKVPDALKAVPSRSALVLIALLTGLPMQSAHFDSTSAPAGLPAANALSFQLAINPALAALENIANAAALATFQIYDLELQTGGVWYDNTATDWAARVADERFIWASALSGESATNALLGYVAAVPKAKANPDARAKVAALGTHTGISKVPTVLYTGVADPILGASQQQSIIDKHDAYLAQQWPANREAAVKKRAVNNLLPLWGIPAEKYTKFTAAGSPDTSVAATPGTNHCNFTTKQYTAIAELLAYAADNGKHLSGGPLLTKIRKAGNMTYDRGYVAPKMKN
;
A
#
# COMPACT_ATOMS: atom_id res chain seq x y z
N MET A 1 31.05 -21.38 -18.09
CA MET A 1 31.78 -20.99 -16.87
C MET A 1 32.56 -19.72 -17.15
N ARG A 2 32.09 -18.57 -16.76
CA ARG A 2 32.85 -17.32 -16.75
C ARG A 2 32.71 -16.73 -15.36
N ASN A 3 33.85 -16.68 -14.66
CA ASN A 3 34.04 -16.21 -13.31
C ASN A 3 33.79 -14.70 -13.23
N PHE A 4 32.74 -14.27 -12.52
CA PHE A 4 32.62 -12.91 -12.04
C PHE A 4 33.25 -12.82 -10.66
N LYS A 5 34.43 -12.19 -10.59
CA LYS A 5 35.10 -11.85 -9.34
C LYS A 5 34.49 -10.56 -8.80
N PHE A 6 33.72 -10.65 -7.73
CA PHE A 6 33.33 -9.49 -6.91
C PHE A 6 34.53 -9.14 -6.01
N LYS A 7 35.14 -7.99 -6.24
CA LYS A 7 36.11 -7.41 -5.31
C LYS A 7 35.32 -6.84 -4.10
N ARG A 8 35.51 -7.46 -2.95
CA ARG A 8 35.09 -6.89 -1.65
C ARG A 8 36.12 -5.83 -1.28
N SER A 9 35.67 -4.57 -1.17
CA SER A 9 36.36 -3.53 -0.40
C SER A 9 35.39 -3.05 0.66
N LEU A 10 35.51 -3.56 1.87
CA LEU A 10 34.92 -2.96 3.06
C LEU A 10 35.82 -1.80 3.47
N THR A 11 35.38 -0.58 3.22
CA THR A 11 35.97 0.60 3.86
C THR A 11 34.98 1.09 4.90
N LEU A 12 35.31 0.88 6.17
CA LEU A 12 34.60 1.45 7.31
C LEU A 12 34.90 2.97 7.29
N ILE A 13 33.93 3.77 6.87
CA ILE A 13 33.99 5.24 7.03
C ILE A 13 33.12 5.57 8.24
N ALA A 14 33.78 5.93 9.35
CA ALA A 14 33.14 6.58 10.48
C ALA A 14 32.78 8.01 10.05
N VAL A 15 31.50 8.25 9.78
CA VAL A 15 30.98 9.60 9.53
C VAL A 15 30.47 10.16 10.85
N THR A 16 31.34 10.91 11.56
CA THR A 16 30.92 11.87 12.59
C THR A 16 30.59 13.18 11.92
N SER A 17 29.33 13.36 11.53
CA SER A 17 28.81 14.68 11.19
C SER A 17 27.75 15.07 12.23
N LEU A 18 28.13 16.02 13.10
CA LEU A 18 27.22 16.74 13.97
C LEU A 18 26.25 17.57 13.09
N LEU A 19 25.03 17.09 12.89
CA LEU A 19 23.95 17.92 12.39
C LEU A 19 23.29 18.63 13.56
N SER A 20 23.55 19.92 13.67
CA SER A 20 22.80 20.84 14.53
C SER A 20 21.37 20.96 13.96
N ILE A 21 20.39 20.34 14.62
CA ILE A 21 18.97 20.53 14.28
C ILE A 21 18.57 21.89 14.86
N THR A 22 18.57 22.93 14.04
CA THR A 22 17.86 24.18 14.34
C THR A 22 16.37 23.91 14.22
N ILE A 23 15.66 23.91 15.36
CA ILE A 23 14.20 23.98 15.39
C ILE A 23 13.82 25.35 14.84
N VAL A 24 13.47 25.42 13.56
CA VAL A 24 12.86 26.60 12.96
C VAL A 24 11.42 26.64 13.47
N SER A 25 11.14 27.55 14.40
CA SER A 25 9.77 27.94 14.73
C SER A 25 9.14 28.55 13.47
N ILE A 26 8.20 27.81 12.87
CA ILE A 26 7.44 28.29 11.69
C ILE A 26 6.50 29.38 12.21
N PRO A 27 6.62 30.64 11.74
CA PRO A 27 5.64 31.66 12.06
C PRO A 27 4.29 31.23 11.47
N THR A 28 3.21 31.46 12.20
CA THR A 28 1.83 31.34 11.69
C THR A 28 1.70 32.30 10.51
N VAL A 29 1.85 31.78 9.30
CA VAL A 29 1.70 32.57 8.06
C VAL A 29 0.23 32.82 7.88
N ALA A 30 -0.18 34.08 7.92
CA ALA A 30 -1.51 34.48 7.44
C ALA A 30 -1.70 33.89 6.03
N GLN A 31 -2.82 33.20 5.80
CA GLN A 31 -3.11 32.55 4.53
C GLN A 31 -3.06 33.59 3.40
N ALA A 32 -1.99 33.58 2.62
CA ALA A 32 -1.89 34.41 1.44
C ALA A 32 -2.84 33.87 0.36
N ALA A 33 -3.47 34.77 -0.38
CA ALA A 33 -4.26 34.37 -1.55
C ALA A 33 -3.39 33.55 -2.51
N PRO A 34 -3.97 32.56 -3.23
CA PRO A 34 -3.22 31.77 -4.19
C PRO A 34 -2.47 32.65 -5.21
N ALA A 35 -1.18 32.42 -5.39
CA ALA A 35 -0.44 33.06 -6.47
C ALA A 35 -0.73 32.30 -7.77
N CYS A 36 -1.38 32.96 -8.72
CA CYS A 36 -1.77 32.37 -9.99
C CYS A 36 -0.98 32.98 -11.15
N ASP A 37 -0.48 32.11 -12.02
CA ASP A 37 0.16 32.48 -13.28
C ASP A 37 -0.67 31.99 -14.48
N GLY A 38 -0.42 32.56 -15.63
CA GLY A 38 -1.04 32.16 -16.89
C GLY A 38 -2.57 32.30 -16.91
N LYS A 39 -3.13 32.37 -18.12
CA LYS A 39 -4.60 32.39 -18.32
C LYS A 39 -5.04 31.43 -19.41
N SER A 40 -4.14 31.00 -20.29
CA SER A 40 -4.46 30.12 -21.41
C SER A 40 -3.23 29.32 -21.81
N PRO A 41 -3.38 28.03 -22.09
CA PRO A 41 -4.63 27.21 -22.01
C PRO A 41 -4.99 26.78 -20.59
N VAL A 42 -4.07 26.91 -19.59
CA VAL A 42 -4.27 26.47 -18.20
C VAL A 42 -3.75 27.54 -17.26
N GLN A 43 -4.56 27.96 -16.32
CA GLN A 43 -4.14 28.78 -15.19
C GLN A 43 -3.61 27.89 -14.08
N SER A 44 -2.36 28.14 -13.64
CA SER A 44 -1.73 27.43 -12.52
C SER A 44 -1.68 28.34 -11.30
N CYS A 45 -2.07 27.82 -10.14
CA CYS A 45 -2.04 28.54 -8.88
C CYS A 45 -1.31 27.71 -7.82
N VAL A 46 -0.51 28.36 -7.01
CA VAL A 46 0.21 27.77 -5.87
C VAL A 46 0.00 28.60 -4.61
N GLY A 47 0.13 27.96 -3.46
CA GLY A 47 0.02 28.60 -2.17
C GLY A 47 0.26 27.60 -1.04
N ALA A 48 -0.10 27.99 0.17
CA ALA A 48 -0.05 27.11 1.33
C ALA A 48 -1.31 27.28 2.17
N THR A 49 -1.75 26.21 2.81
CA THR A 49 -2.82 26.21 3.81
C THR A 49 -2.32 26.77 5.15
N SER A 50 -3.21 27.03 6.09
CA SER A 50 -2.90 27.63 7.39
C SER A 50 -1.91 26.80 8.23
N ASP A 51 -1.83 25.49 8.00
CA ASP A 51 -0.84 24.58 8.59
C ASP A 51 0.50 24.55 7.85
N GLY A 52 0.68 25.39 6.82
CA GLY A 52 1.89 25.47 6.01
C GLY A 52 2.01 24.41 4.91
N ALA A 53 0.94 23.63 4.65
CA ALA A 53 0.97 22.63 3.59
C ALA A 53 0.92 23.30 2.20
N PRO A 54 1.94 23.12 1.35
CA PRO A 54 1.92 23.66 0.01
C PRO A 54 0.85 22.97 -0.85
N TYR A 55 0.22 23.71 -1.74
CA TYR A 55 -0.75 23.18 -2.70
C TYR A 55 -0.53 23.70 -4.11
N SER A 56 -1.05 22.96 -5.08
CA SER A 56 -1.12 23.32 -6.48
C SER A 56 -2.53 23.15 -7.00
N MET A 57 -2.96 24.07 -7.85
CA MET A 57 -4.24 24.06 -8.54
C MET A 57 -4.00 24.32 -10.03
N MET A 58 -4.69 23.61 -10.91
CA MET A 58 -4.64 23.82 -12.36
C MET A 58 -6.05 23.91 -12.91
N VAL A 59 -6.36 25.01 -13.58
CA VAL A 59 -7.71 25.31 -14.10
C VAL A 59 -7.65 25.58 -15.60
N PRO A 60 -8.30 24.77 -16.45
CA PRO A 60 -8.28 24.96 -17.89
C PRO A 60 -9.19 26.14 -18.31
N ALA A 61 -8.88 26.75 -19.46
CA ALA A 61 -9.66 27.88 -19.98
C ALA A 61 -11.14 27.53 -20.22
N ASN A 62 -11.45 26.27 -20.56
CA ASN A 62 -12.80 25.72 -20.76
C ASN A 62 -13.36 25.08 -19.48
N PHE A 63 -13.01 25.58 -18.29
CA PHE A 63 -13.43 25.01 -17.01
C PHE A 63 -14.96 24.80 -16.93
N ASN A 64 -15.35 23.54 -16.69
CA ASN A 64 -16.74 23.09 -16.68
C ASN A 64 -17.43 23.15 -15.31
N GLY A 65 -16.79 23.71 -14.27
CA GLY A 65 -17.32 23.81 -12.92
C GLY A 65 -16.98 22.62 -12.00
N THR A 66 -16.25 21.62 -12.47
CA THR A 66 -15.88 20.43 -11.68
C THR A 66 -14.38 20.40 -11.40
N VAL A 67 -14.00 20.24 -10.14
CA VAL A 67 -12.58 20.09 -9.72
C VAL A 67 -12.34 18.74 -9.07
N TYR A 68 -11.20 18.13 -9.39
CA TYR A 68 -10.68 16.93 -8.74
C TYR A 68 -9.67 17.31 -7.68
N LEU A 69 -9.93 16.92 -6.44
CA LEU A 69 -8.99 17.00 -5.32
C LEU A 69 -8.24 15.67 -5.21
N TRP A 70 -6.95 15.69 -5.51
CA TRP A 70 -6.06 14.56 -5.36
C TRP A 70 -5.40 14.55 -3.99
N SER A 71 -5.41 13.39 -3.35
CA SER A 71 -4.63 13.11 -2.14
C SER A 71 -3.57 12.07 -2.45
N HIS A 72 -2.30 12.42 -2.25
CA HIS A 72 -1.19 11.46 -2.46
C HIS A 72 -1.11 10.42 -1.34
N GLY A 73 -0.40 9.32 -1.60
CA GLY A 73 -0.17 8.24 -0.64
C GLY A 73 0.85 8.57 0.44
N TYR A 74 1.21 7.56 1.24
CA TYR A 74 2.24 7.68 2.27
C TYR A 74 3.58 8.09 1.67
N ARG A 75 4.24 9.07 2.29
CA ARG A 75 5.63 9.44 2.05
C ARG A 75 6.39 9.32 3.37
N PRO A 76 7.59 8.73 3.42
CA PRO A 76 8.36 8.70 4.66
C PRO A 76 8.56 10.10 5.25
N ASN A 77 8.48 10.21 6.57
CA ASN A 77 8.70 11.46 7.30
C ASN A 77 10.16 11.72 7.64
N VAL A 78 11.04 10.82 7.25
CA VAL A 78 12.50 10.92 7.43
C VAL A 78 13.20 10.60 6.11
N PRO A 79 14.40 11.18 5.86
CA PRO A 79 15.18 10.83 4.69
C PRO A 79 15.67 9.38 4.77
N VAL A 80 15.94 8.78 3.61
CA VAL A 80 16.60 7.49 3.50
C VAL A 80 17.93 7.69 2.80
N PRO A 81 19.06 7.27 3.39
CA PRO A 81 20.36 7.42 2.77
C PRO A 81 20.45 6.69 1.42
N ALA A 82 21.08 7.32 0.43
CA ALA A 82 21.48 6.64 -0.78
C ALA A 82 22.50 5.53 -0.45
N GLY A 83 22.41 4.42 -1.16
CA GLY A 83 23.34 3.29 -0.96
C GLY A 83 22.86 2.19 -0.04
N ILE A 84 21.64 2.30 0.52
CA ILE A 84 20.96 1.14 1.10
C ILE A 84 20.71 0.13 -0.03
N PRO A 85 21.12 -1.14 0.11
CA PRO A 85 20.93 -2.15 -0.94
C PRO A 85 19.44 -2.23 -1.36
N GLY A 86 19.19 -2.18 -2.66
CA GLY A 86 17.83 -2.24 -3.20
C GLY A 86 17.00 -0.96 -3.04
N TYR A 87 17.58 0.12 -2.48
CA TYR A 87 16.89 1.39 -2.29
C TYR A 87 17.74 2.57 -2.82
N GLY A 88 17.14 3.40 -3.67
CA GLY A 88 17.85 4.52 -4.33
C GLY A 88 18.04 5.79 -3.49
N GLY A 89 17.66 5.74 -2.21
CA GLY A 89 17.61 6.92 -1.35
C GLY A 89 16.28 7.67 -1.46
N TYR A 90 16.01 8.53 -0.46
CA TYR A 90 14.81 9.36 -0.42
C TYR A 90 15.09 10.65 0.36
N THR A 91 14.63 11.78 -0.17
CA THR A 91 14.60 13.05 0.54
C THR A 91 13.16 13.39 0.88
N VAL A 92 12.92 13.80 2.12
CA VAL A 92 11.58 14.20 2.56
C VAL A 92 11.09 15.36 1.69
N THR A 93 9.92 15.21 1.11
CA THR A 93 9.31 16.22 0.24
C THR A 93 7.85 16.43 0.57
N ASN A 94 7.45 17.69 0.55
CA ASN A 94 6.06 18.12 0.59
C ASN A 94 5.61 18.74 -0.73
N THR A 95 6.24 18.40 -1.83
CA THR A 95 5.86 18.86 -3.17
C THR A 95 4.39 18.51 -3.43
N PRO A 96 3.55 19.51 -3.81
CA PRO A 96 2.14 19.26 -4.07
C PRO A 96 1.93 18.46 -5.35
N GLU A 97 0.98 17.54 -5.29
CA GLU A 97 0.57 16.70 -6.42
C GLU A 97 -0.91 16.94 -6.72
N PRO A 98 -1.28 17.57 -7.85
CA PRO A 98 -2.68 17.79 -8.21
C PRO A 98 -3.34 16.59 -8.92
N GLY A 99 -2.63 15.47 -9.07
CA GLY A 99 -3.13 14.23 -9.69
C GLY A 99 -2.09 13.12 -9.72
N PRO A 100 -2.49 11.89 -10.09
CA PRO A 100 -1.63 10.70 -10.00
C PRO A 100 -0.47 10.69 -11.01
N SER A 101 -0.59 11.41 -12.11
CA SER A 101 0.47 11.59 -13.11
C SER A 101 0.17 12.74 -14.05
N ALA A 102 1.20 13.26 -14.72
CA ALA A 102 1.05 14.32 -15.71
C ALA A 102 0.10 13.92 -16.87
N ALA A 103 0.10 12.64 -17.27
CA ALA A 103 -0.78 12.15 -18.33
C ALA A 103 -2.26 12.17 -17.91
N VAL A 104 -2.56 11.79 -16.66
CA VAL A 104 -3.93 11.83 -16.11
C VAL A 104 -4.38 13.28 -15.91
N ILE A 105 -3.52 14.14 -15.35
CA ILE A 105 -3.78 15.58 -15.19
C ILE A 105 -4.12 16.20 -16.56
N GLY A 106 -3.30 15.97 -17.57
CA GLY A 106 -3.54 16.46 -18.93
C GLY A 106 -4.86 15.98 -19.52
N ALA A 107 -5.20 14.72 -19.32
CA ALA A 107 -6.49 14.15 -19.78
C ALA A 107 -7.71 14.78 -19.09
N LEU A 108 -7.60 15.12 -17.81
CA LEU A 108 -8.66 15.82 -17.06
C LEU A 108 -8.83 17.26 -17.52
N LEU A 109 -7.71 18.00 -17.63
CA LEU A 109 -7.71 19.39 -18.10
C LEU A 109 -8.27 19.52 -19.51
N ALA A 110 -7.92 18.61 -20.42
CA ALA A 110 -8.45 18.58 -21.80
C ALA A 110 -9.98 18.43 -21.84
N LYS A 111 -10.58 17.77 -20.84
CA LYS A 111 -12.05 17.62 -20.70
C LYS A 111 -12.72 18.77 -19.94
N GLY A 112 -11.98 19.82 -19.61
CA GLY A 112 -12.50 20.98 -18.91
C GLY A 112 -12.59 20.79 -17.38
N PHE A 113 -12.05 19.73 -16.82
CA PHE A 113 -11.95 19.54 -15.38
C PHE A 113 -10.74 20.29 -14.82
N ALA A 114 -10.90 20.92 -13.67
CA ALA A 114 -9.77 21.40 -12.90
C ALA A 114 -9.22 20.32 -11.98
N VAL A 115 -7.97 20.48 -11.56
CA VAL A 115 -7.31 19.59 -10.60
C VAL A 115 -6.64 20.40 -9.51
N MET A 116 -6.61 19.87 -8.29
CA MET A 116 -5.90 20.45 -7.16
C MET A 116 -5.37 19.33 -6.24
N GLY A 117 -4.30 19.63 -5.50
CA GLY A 117 -3.76 18.74 -4.51
C GLY A 117 -2.73 19.40 -3.63
N SER A 118 -2.56 18.89 -2.43
CA SER A 118 -1.58 19.35 -1.44
C SER A 118 -0.40 18.39 -1.36
N GLY A 119 0.76 18.92 -0.91
CA GLY A 119 1.90 18.12 -0.48
C GLY A 119 1.89 17.81 1.01
N PHE A 120 0.85 18.24 1.73
CA PHE A 120 0.65 18.16 3.18
C PHE A 120 1.83 18.75 4.00
N ALA A 121 1.52 19.33 5.15
CA ALA A 121 2.52 19.91 6.04
C ALA A 121 3.38 18.85 6.72
N ARG A 122 2.79 17.68 6.99
CA ARG A 122 3.45 16.54 7.61
C ARG A 122 3.43 15.33 6.67
N GLN A 123 4.56 14.62 6.62
CA GLN A 123 4.68 13.31 6.00
C GLN A 123 4.49 12.18 7.04
N GLY A 124 4.61 10.94 6.64
CA GLY A 124 4.29 9.79 7.47
C GLY A 124 2.79 9.52 7.53
N TRP A 125 2.32 8.93 8.63
CA TRP A 125 0.89 8.74 8.84
C TRP A 125 0.26 10.08 9.26
N ASN A 126 -0.39 10.75 8.31
CA ASN A 126 -0.88 12.11 8.45
C ASN A 126 -2.42 12.26 8.33
N ALA A 127 -3.19 11.17 8.46
CA ALA A 127 -4.61 11.13 8.15
C ALA A 127 -5.42 12.33 8.69
N ASN A 128 -5.25 12.66 9.97
CA ASN A 128 -6.03 13.71 10.62
C ASN A 128 -5.62 15.13 10.19
N SER A 129 -4.32 15.40 9.99
CA SER A 129 -3.85 16.70 9.51
C SER A 129 -4.18 16.89 8.04
N ALA A 130 -3.98 15.87 7.20
CA ALA A 130 -4.28 15.92 5.78
C ALA A 130 -5.78 16.13 5.50
N LEU A 131 -6.67 15.58 6.35
CA LEU A 131 -8.12 15.85 6.25
C LEU A 131 -8.40 17.35 6.44
N LYS A 132 -7.81 18.00 7.45
CA LYS A 132 -7.96 19.43 7.70
C LYS A 132 -7.40 20.26 6.53
N THR A 133 -6.22 19.90 6.03
CA THR A 133 -5.60 20.53 4.85
C THR A 133 -6.53 20.44 3.62
N ASN A 134 -7.12 19.25 3.36
CA ASN A 134 -8.02 19.05 2.23
C ASN A 134 -9.31 19.87 2.35
N ILE A 135 -9.88 19.98 3.54
CA ILE A 135 -11.08 20.81 3.81
C ILE A 135 -10.77 22.29 3.52
N GLU A 136 -9.66 22.79 4.04
CA GLU A 136 -9.22 24.18 3.81
C GLU A 136 -8.92 24.44 2.32
N LEU A 137 -8.29 23.48 1.63
CA LEU A 137 -7.98 23.58 0.20
C LEU A 137 -9.26 23.64 -0.65
N ILE A 138 -10.30 22.86 -0.31
CA ILE A 138 -11.61 22.93 -0.97
C ILE A 138 -12.21 24.32 -0.81
N ASP A 139 -12.19 24.89 0.40
CA ASP A 139 -12.73 26.22 0.68
C ASP A 139 -11.94 27.31 -0.06
N THR A 140 -10.61 27.25 -0.01
CA THR A 140 -9.71 28.17 -0.74
C THR A 140 -9.96 28.11 -2.23
N TYR A 141 -10.12 26.89 -2.80
CA TYR A 141 -10.40 26.71 -4.22
C TYR A 141 -11.74 27.32 -4.62
N LYS A 142 -12.83 27.05 -3.85
CA LYS A 142 -14.16 27.58 -4.14
C LYS A 142 -14.21 29.12 -4.06
N LYS A 143 -13.47 29.73 -3.14
CA LYS A 143 -13.33 31.21 -3.04
C LYS A 143 -12.60 31.78 -4.24
N GLN A 144 -11.51 31.15 -4.70
CA GLN A 144 -10.75 31.60 -5.85
C GLN A 144 -11.50 31.38 -7.18
N PHE A 145 -12.26 30.29 -7.29
CA PHE A 145 -13.00 29.89 -8.49
C PHE A 145 -14.47 29.69 -8.21
N PRO A 146 -15.26 30.77 -8.07
CA PRO A 146 -16.68 30.72 -7.63
C PRO A 146 -17.63 30.01 -8.61
N LYS A 147 -17.19 29.75 -9.84
CA LYS A 147 -17.92 28.91 -10.81
C LYS A 147 -17.88 27.41 -10.47
N THR A 148 -17.17 27.00 -9.41
CA THR A 148 -17.08 25.61 -8.99
C THR A 148 -18.42 25.12 -8.42
N THR A 149 -19.00 24.13 -9.09
CA THR A 149 -20.26 23.51 -8.69
C THR A 149 -20.07 22.13 -8.10
N LYS A 150 -18.95 21.47 -8.42
CA LYS A 150 -18.67 20.08 -8.01
C LYS A 150 -17.21 19.89 -7.58
N VAL A 151 -17.04 19.15 -6.51
CA VAL A 151 -15.75 18.70 -6.01
C VAL A 151 -15.76 17.18 -5.98
N ILE A 152 -14.75 16.57 -6.58
CA ILE A 152 -14.51 15.13 -6.59
C ILE A 152 -13.24 14.88 -5.79
N SER A 153 -13.32 14.15 -4.67
CA SER A 153 -12.14 13.74 -3.92
C SER A 153 -11.68 12.36 -4.38
N TRP A 154 -10.40 12.21 -4.65
CA TRP A 154 -9.83 10.91 -4.96
C TRP A 154 -8.35 10.83 -4.57
N GLY A 155 -7.86 9.62 -4.38
CA GLY A 155 -6.46 9.42 -3.98
C GLY A 155 -6.06 7.96 -3.88
N ASN A 156 -4.76 7.74 -3.80
CA ASN A 156 -4.14 6.42 -3.67
C ASN A 156 -3.68 6.16 -2.24
N SER A 157 -3.75 4.89 -1.78
CA SER A 157 -3.13 4.47 -0.53
C SER A 157 -3.66 5.29 0.67
N LEU A 158 -2.80 5.96 1.43
CA LEU A 158 -3.22 6.91 2.46
C LEU A 158 -4.07 8.06 1.89
N GLY A 159 -3.89 8.45 0.62
CA GLY A 159 -4.78 9.39 -0.06
C GLY A 159 -6.16 8.81 -0.35
N GLY A 160 -6.25 7.51 -0.62
CA GLY A 160 -7.52 6.77 -0.69
C GLY A 160 -8.24 6.76 0.67
N PHE A 161 -7.50 6.59 1.76
CA PHE A 161 -8.00 6.76 3.13
C PHE A 161 -8.59 8.17 3.35
N GLN A 162 -7.90 9.23 2.91
CA GLN A 162 -8.40 10.61 2.99
C GLN A 162 -9.71 10.81 2.23
N SER A 163 -9.79 10.27 1.01
CA SER A 163 -10.98 10.39 0.17
C SER A 163 -12.19 9.68 0.76
N GLN A 164 -11.97 8.49 1.34
CA GLN A 164 -13.01 7.77 2.09
C GLN A 164 -13.46 8.57 3.33
N TYR A 165 -12.53 9.22 4.05
CA TYR A 165 -12.87 10.07 5.19
C TYR A 165 -13.76 11.26 4.80
N LEU A 166 -13.46 11.92 3.68
CA LEU A 166 -14.33 13.00 3.19
C LEU A 166 -15.72 12.46 2.87
N ALA A 167 -15.84 11.29 2.23
CA ALA A 167 -17.12 10.67 1.91
C ALA A 167 -17.95 10.28 3.15
N GLU A 168 -17.30 9.91 4.24
CA GLU A 168 -17.96 9.51 5.50
C GLU A 168 -18.28 10.70 6.40
N LYS A 169 -17.31 11.62 6.58
CA LYS A 169 -17.35 12.66 7.62
C LYS A 169 -17.75 14.03 7.10
N HIS A 170 -17.46 14.32 5.83
CA HIS A 170 -17.69 15.63 5.19
C HIS A 170 -18.38 15.51 3.81
N PRO A 171 -19.50 14.77 3.71
CA PRO A 171 -20.18 14.57 2.43
C PRO A 171 -20.73 15.87 1.83
N GLU A 172 -20.91 16.92 2.64
CA GLU A 172 -21.35 18.25 2.21
C GLU A 172 -20.29 19.00 1.38
N LEU A 173 -19.03 18.59 1.46
CA LEU A 173 -17.92 19.26 0.76
C LEU A 173 -17.67 18.69 -0.64
N ILE A 174 -18.09 17.43 -0.88
CA ILE A 174 -17.77 16.69 -2.11
C ILE A 174 -19.00 16.06 -2.74
N ASN A 175 -18.94 15.80 -4.04
CA ASN A 175 -20.05 15.23 -4.80
C ASN A 175 -19.85 13.74 -5.13
N SER A 176 -18.61 13.28 -5.17
CA SER A 176 -18.24 11.86 -5.27
C SER A 176 -16.84 11.62 -4.72
N ALA A 177 -16.51 10.36 -4.41
CA ALA A 177 -15.21 9.99 -3.89
C ALA A 177 -14.60 8.79 -4.63
N GLY A 178 -13.28 8.78 -4.81
CA GLY A 178 -12.48 7.66 -5.31
C GLY A 178 -11.45 7.25 -4.27
N ALA A 179 -11.68 6.13 -3.59
CA ALA A 179 -10.75 5.59 -2.60
C ALA A 179 -9.99 4.42 -3.25
N LEU A 180 -8.76 4.70 -3.70
CA LEU A 180 -7.99 3.78 -4.52
C LEU A 180 -6.90 3.12 -3.67
N CYS A 181 -6.76 1.77 -3.77
CA CYS A 181 -5.80 1.00 -2.97
C CYS A 181 -5.73 1.52 -1.51
N LEU A 182 -6.92 1.74 -0.90
CA LEU A 182 -7.03 2.41 0.40
C LEU A 182 -6.64 1.52 1.56
N SER A 183 -6.16 2.13 2.65
CA SER A 183 -6.17 1.54 3.98
C SER A 183 -7.56 1.68 4.61
N SER A 184 -8.04 0.64 5.29
CA SER A 184 -9.36 0.68 5.97
C SER A 184 -9.28 1.05 7.44
N ASP A 185 -8.11 0.84 8.07
CA ASP A 185 -7.88 1.01 9.50
C ASP A 185 -6.41 1.21 9.81
N ALA A 186 -6.06 2.26 10.56
CA ALA A 186 -4.68 2.61 10.86
C ALA A 186 -3.97 1.55 11.68
N LEU A 187 -4.62 1.02 12.72
CA LEU A 187 -4.01 0.01 13.58
C LEU A 187 -3.88 -1.33 12.88
N ALA A 188 -4.94 -1.78 12.20
CA ALA A 188 -4.95 -3.09 11.55
C ALA A 188 -3.88 -3.21 10.44
N ILE A 189 -3.72 -2.18 9.61
CA ILE A 189 -2.67 -2.21 8.58
C ILE A 189 -1.27 -2.09 9.18
N SER A 190 -1.13 -1.31 10.26
CA SER A 190 0.15 -1.17 10.95
C SER A 190 0.56 -2.48 11.62
N ASP A 191 -0.37 -3.19 12.27
CA ASP A 191 -0.13 -4.53 12.83
C ASP A 191 0.33 -5.51 11.73
N THR A 192 -0.36 -5.54 10.59
CA THR A 192 0.01 -6.42 9.45
C THR A 192 1.44 -6.15 8.96
N ALA A 193 1.81 -4.87 8.81
CA ALA A 193 3.14 -4.48 8.41
C ALA A 193 4.20 -4.86 9.46
N ALA A 194 3.92 -4.63 10.74
CA ALA A 194 4.80 -4.98 11.84
C ALA A 194 4.95 -6.51 12.00
N ASP A 195 3.88 -7.28 11.78
CA ASP A 195 3.92 -8.74 11.74
C ASP A 195 4.91 -9.25 10.68
N ALA A 196 4.89 -8.68 9.47
CA ALA A 196 5.82 -9.06 8.41
C ALA A 196 7.28 -8.83 8.83
N LEU A 197 7.59 -7.66 9.41
CA LEU A 197 8.93 -7.33 9.87
C LEU A 197 9.35 -8.20 11.06
N TRP A 198 8.44 -8.46 12.01
CA TRP A 198 8.69 -9.33 13.16
C TRP A 198 8.95 -10.79 12.73
N LEU A 199 8.24 -11.30 11.72
CA LEU A 199 8.46 -12.64 11.18
C LEU A 199 9.80 -12.74 10.42
N ILE A 200 10.19 -11.70 9.67
CA ILE A 200 11.53 -11.63 9.05
C ILE A 200 12.62 -11.69 10.11
N LYS A 201 12.52 -10.87 11.15
CA LYS A 201 13.41 -10.92 12.32
C LYS A 201 13.47 -12.32 12.91
N THR A 202 12.31 -12.94 13.13
CA THR A 202 12.19 -14.24 13.78
C THR A 202 12.86 -15.35 12.99
N PHE A 203 12.65 -15.42 11.70
CA PHE A 203 13.18 -16.49 10.88
C PHE A 203 14.59 -16.25 10.36
N PHE A 204 14.94 -15.01 10.00
CA PHE A 204 16.11 -14.78 9.18
C PHE A 204 17.21 -13.95 9.83
N ASP A 205 16.89 -12.97 10.67
CA ASP A 205 17.90 -12.17 11.36
C ASP A 205 17.38 -11.58 12.67
N PRO A 206 17.62 -12.22 13.82
CA PRO A 206 17.17 -11.72 15.11
C PRO A 206 17.83 -10.41 15.56
N THR A 207 18.86 -9.93 14.84
CA THR A 207 19.50 -8.64 15.12
C THR A 207 18.69 -7.44 14.58
N ILE A 208 17.68 -7.68 13.74
CA ILE A 208 16.69 -6.68 13.35
C ILE A 208 15.92 -6.28 14.62
N LYS A 209 15.86 -4.99 14.92
CA LYS A 209 15.19 -4.47 16.13
C LYS A 209 13.67 -4.56 15.97
N ALA A 210 13.15 -4.17 14.84
CA ALA A 210 11.73 -4.19 14.46
C ALA A 210 10.83 -3.39 15.41
N GLY A 211 11.30 -2.23 15.87
CA GLY A 211 10.60 -1.35 16.81
C GLY A 211 11.37 -1.14 18.12
N ASN A 212 10.74 -0.43 19.05
CA ASN A 212 11.37 0.05 20.30
C ASN A 212 12.65 0.83 20.02
N TYR A 213 12.55 1.74 19.05
CA TYR A 213 13.69 2.58 18.66
C TYR A 213 14.01 3.62 19.71
N SER A 214 15.28 3.96 19.84
CA SER A 214 15.73 5.00 20.75
C SER A 214 15.20 6.37 20.33
N ALA A 215 15.22 7.34 21.22
CA ALA A 215 14.83 8.71 20.89
C ALA A 215 15.84 9.41 19.98
N GLY A 216 15.37 10.35 19.16
CA GLY A 216 16.20 11.24 18.36
C GLY A 216 17.03 10.55 17.27
N THR A 217 18.27 11.03 17.06
CA THR A 217 19.17 10.56 16.00
C THR A 217 19.58 9.10 16.16
N ALA A 218 19.66 8.60 17.39
CA ALA A 218 19.97 7.19 17.65
C ALA A 218 18.86 6.27 17.12
N GLY A 219 17.59 6.61 17.37
CA GLY A 219 16.45 5.82 16.87
C GLY A 219 16.35 5.86 15.35
N TYR A 220 16.66 7.00 14.73
CA TYR A 220 16.75 7.09 13.27
C TYR A 220 17.84 6.14 12.74
N ALA A 221 19.04 6.14 13.34
CA ALA A 221 20.13 5.26 12.92
C ALA A 221 19.77 3.78 13.10
N GLU A 222 19.07 3.43 14.18
CA GLU A 222 18.57 2.07 14.43
C GLU A 222 17.56 1.63 13.35
N ALA A 223 16.59 2.48 13.00
CA ALA A 223 15.60 2.19 11.96
C ALA A 223 16.25 2.04 10.57
N MET A 224 17.20 2.90 10.22
CA MET A 224 17.97 2.76 8.98
C MET A 224 18.85 1.51 8.99
N GLY A 225 19.42 1.16 10.13
CA GLY A 225 20.14 -0.10 10.33
C GLY A 225 19.26 -1.33 10.11
N ASP A 226 18.03 -1.31 10.60
CA ASP A 226 17.07 -2.39 10.35
C ASP A 226 16.70 -2.49 8.87
N LEU A 227 16.52 -1.37 8.18
CA LEU A 227 16.26 -1.35 6.75
C LEU A 227 17.41 -2.01 5.94
N VAL A 228 18.65 -1.72 6.29
CA VAL A 228 19.83 -2.37 5.69
C VAL A 228 19.82 -3.88 5.91
N LYS A 229 19.51 -4.32 7.14
CA LYS A 229 19.44 -5.75 7.48
C LYS A 229 18.33 -6.46 6.72
N VAL A 230 17.15 -5.84 6.63
CA VAL A 230 16.01 -6.36 5.86
C VAL A 230 16.41 -6.60 4.41
N PHE A 231 16.99 -5.61 3.73
CA PHE A 231 17.41 -5.79 2.33
C PHE A 231 18.57 -6.78 2.19
N THR A 232 19.46 -6.88 3.18
CA THR A 232 20.51 -7.90 3.21
C THR A 232 19.93 -9.31 3.30
N VAL A 233 18.93 -9.53 4.15
CA VAL A 233 18.19 -10.79 4.25
C VAL A 233 17.50 -11.12 2.94
N ILE A 234 16.75 -10.16 2.36
CA ILE A 234 16.05 -10.34 1.07
C ILE A 234 17.03 -10.74 -0.04
N GLY A 235 18.16 -10.01 -0.16
CA GLY A 235 19.20 -10.33 -1.14
C GLY A 235 19.83 -11.72 -0.91
N SER A 236 20.05 -12.11 0.34
CA SER A 236 20.54 -13.45 0.71
C SER A 236 19.54 -14.54 0.32
N MET A 237 18.25 -14.35 0.58
CA MET A 237 17.20 -15.28 0.20
C MET A 237 17.07 -15.41 -1.32
N GLN A 238 17.12 -14.29 -2.04
CA GLN A 238 17.10 -14.27 -3.51
C GLN A 238 18.29 -15.05 -4.09
N ALA A 239 19.49 -14.80 -3.57
CA ALA A 239 20.70 -15.54 -3.99
C ALA A 239 20.62 -17.04 -3.65
N GLY A 240 20.10 -17.39 -2.48
CA GLY A 240 19.89 -18.78 -2.06
C GLY A 240 18.92 -19.52 -2.98
N ILE A 241 17.79 -18.92 -3.33
CA ILE A 241 16.82 -19.50 -4.27
C ILE A 241 17.42 -19.62 -5.68
N ALA A 242 18.23 -18.66 -6.12
CA ALA A 242 18.88 -18.73 -7.42
C ALA A 242 19.90 -19.88 -7.52
N VAL A 243 20.59 -20.21 -6.41
CA VAL A 243 21.59 -21.31 -6.35
C VAL A 243 20.91 -22.67 -6.20
N ASN A 244 19.93 -22.80 -5.30
CA ASN A 244 19.21 -24.04 -5.06
C ASN A 244 17.71 -23.76 -4.87
N PRO A 245 16.94 -23.67 -5.95
CA PRO A 245 15.52 -23.25 -5.87
C PRO A 245 14.64 -24.19 -5.04
N THR A 246 14.94 -25.49 -5.03
CA THR A 246 14.14 -26.51 -4.33
C THR A 246 14.39 -26.51 -2.83
N ALA A 247 15.63 -26.31 -2.42
CA ALA A 247 16.06 -26.35 -1.01
C ALA A 247 17.10 -25.25 -0.70
N PRO A 248 16.69 -23.94 -0.80
CA PRO A 248 17.60 -22.86 -0.47
C PRO A 248 17.98 -22.93 1.01
N ALA A 249 19.26 -22.67 1.27
CA ALA A 249 19.79 -22.63 2.63
C ALA A 249 19.22 -21.42 3.40
N TRP A 250 19.17 -21.54 4.71
CA TRP A 250 18.87 -20.42 5.60
C TRP A 250 20.01 -19.39 5.57
N PRO A 251 19.71 -18.09 5.67
CA PRO A 251 20.73 -17.05 5.81
C PRO A 251 21.65 -17.33 7.00
N ALA A 252 22.92 -16.98 6.90
CA ALA A 252 23.90 -17.17 7.99
C ALA A 252 23.51 -16.41 9.29
N THR A 253 22.72 -15.35 9.16
CA THR A 253 22.17 -14.58 10.29
C THR A 253 21.06 -15.30 11.03
N SER A 254 20.39 -16.28 10.40
CA SER A 254 19.30 -17.03 10.98
C SER A 254 19.73 -17.83 12.21
N LYS A 255 18.95 -17.75 13.28
CA LYS A 255 19.13 -18.50 14.54
C LYS A 255 18.04 -19.54 14.78
N VAL A 256 17.33 -19.94 13.71
CA VAL A 256 16.40 -21.07 13.84
C VAL A 256 17.15 -22.34 14.26
N PRO A 257 16.52 -23.24 15.06
CA PRO A 257 17.15 -24.50 15.46
C PRO A 257 17.61 -25.34 14.26
N ASP A 258 18.67 -26.10 14.40
CA ASP A 258 19.22 -26.92 13.31
C ASP A 258 18.22 -27.95 12.76
N ALA A 259 17.37 -28.51 13.63
CA ALA A 259 16.27 -29.37 13.20
C ALA A 259 15.30 -28.68 12.24
N LEU A 260 15.07 -27.36 12.40
CA LEU A 260 14.20 -26.58 11.53
C LEU A 260 14.91 -26.22 10.22
N LYS A 261 16.24 -26.17 10.20
CA LYS A 261 17.03 -25.90 8.98
C LYS A 261 16.93 -27.00 7.92
N ALA A 262 16.41 -28.18 8.27
CA ALA A 262 16.03 -29.23 7.32
C ALA A 262 14.85 -28.80 6.41
N VAL A 263 14.02 -27.86 6.86
CA VAL A 263 12.95 -27.24 6.05
C VAL A 263 13.60 -26.21 5.13
N PRO A 264 13.33 -26.20 3.82
CA PRO A 264 13.83 -25.17 2.92
C PRO A 264 13.42 -23.76 3.37
N SER A 265 14.37 -22.82 3.40
CA SER A 265 14.08 -21.46 3.89
C SER A 265 13.00 -20.72 3.08
N ARG A 266 12.79 -21.12 1.79
CA ARG A 266 11.69 -20.61 0.96
C ARG A 266 10.30 -20.89 1.57
N SER A 267 10.15 -21.96 2.35
CA SER A 267 8.89 -22.29 3.01
C SER A 267 8.55 -21.29 4.11
N ALA A 268 9.54 -20.73 4.78
CA ALA A 268 9.34 -19.63 5.73
C ALA A 268 8.89 -18.34 5.02
N LEU A 269 9.39 -18.04 3.82
CA LEU A 269 8.89 -16.89 3.02
C LEU A 269 7.41 -17.05 2.69
N VAL A 270 7.02 -18.23 2.20
CA VAL A 270 5.62 -18.53 1.90
C VAL A 270 4.77 -18.43 3.15
N LEU A 271 5.24 -18.96 4.28
CA LEU A 271 4.51 -18.87 5.55
C LEU A 271 4.35 -17.41 6.02
N ILE A 272 5.40 -16.57 5.91
CA ILE A 272 5.30 -15.13 6.22
C ILE A 272 4.20 -14.49 5.37
N ALA A 273 4.19 -14.72 4.05
CA ALA A 273 3.17 -14.15 3.18
C ALA A 273 1.75 -14.58 3.60
N LEU A 274 1.54 -15.85 3.90
CA LEU A 274 0.24 -16.36 4.35
C LEU A 274 -0.18 -15.80 5.71
N LEU A 275 0.76 -15.72 6.68
CA LEU A 275 0.49 -15.20 8.02
C LEU A 275 0.14 -13.71 8.03
N THR A 276 0.63 -12.95 7.05
CA THR A 276 0.43 -11.51 6.93
C THR A 276 -0.59 -11.12 5.84
N GLY A 277 -1.16 -12.13 5.15
CA GLY A 277 -2.13 -11.89 4.07
C GLY A 277 -1.52 -11.22 2.82
N LEU A 278 -0.19 -11.32 2.65
CA LEU A 278 0.47 -10.89 1.42
C LEU A 278 0.05 -11.82 0.26
N PRO A 279 -0.22 -11.26 -0.93
CA PRO A 279 -0.62 -12.07 -2.06
C PRO A 279 0.47 -13.06 -2.47
N MET A 280 0.04 -14.23 -2.97
CA MET A 280 0.94 -15.23 -3.55
C MET A 280 1.22 -14.97 -5.04
N GLN A 281 0.87 -13.78 -5.52
CA GLN A 281 1.26 -13.18 -6.79
C GLN A 281 1.95 -11.86 -6.52
N SER A 282 2.91 -11.47 -7.35
CA SER A 282 3.66 -10.24 -7.17
C SER A 282 3.79 -9.47 -8.49
N ALA A 283 4.59 -8.41 -8.52
CA ALA A 283 4.78 -7.59 -9.71
C ALA A 283 5.24 -8.42 -10.93
N HIS A 284 6.10 -9.43 -10.71
CA HIS A 284 6.74 -10.22 -11.77
C HIS A 284 6.44 -11.73 -11.71
N PHE A 285 5.82 -12.23 -10.64
CA PHE A 285 5.58 -13.66 -10.43
C PHE A 285 4.09 -13.98 -10.26
N ASP A 286 3.53 -14.73 -11.24
CA ASP A 286 2.11 -15.14 -11.24
C ASP A 286 1.80 -16.40 -10.42
N SER A 287 2.81 -17.04 -9.81
CA SER A 287 2.72 -18.28 -9.02
C SER A 287 2.35 -19.55 -9.80
N THR A 288 2.22 -19.47 -11.13
CA THR A 288 1.77 -20.62 -11.94
C THR A 288 2.66 -20.92 -13.14
N SER A 289 3.52 -19.99 -13.55
CA SER A 289 4.44 -20.15 -14.68
C SER A 289 5.72 -20.87 -14.29
N ALA A 290 6.32 -21.55 -15.28
CA ALA A 290 7.65 -22.16 -15.17
C ALA A 290 8.47 -21.85 -16.42
N PRO A 291 9.83 -21.87 -16.35
CA PRO A 291 10.68 -21.74 -17.53
C PRO A 291 10.38 -22.80 -18.60
N ALA A 292 10.42 -22.41 -19.87
CA ALA A 292 10.28 -23.35 -20.97
C ALA A 292 11.43 -24.38 -20.99
N GLY A 293 11.13 -25.58 -21.45
CA GLY A 293 12.15 -26.64 -21.61
C GLY A 293 12.48 -27.43 -20.36
N LEU A 294 11.85 -27.13 -19.22
CA LEU A 294 11.99 -27.98 -18.03
C LEU A 294 11.25 -29.32 -18.23
N PRO A 295 11.80 -30.45 -17.74
CA PRO A 295 11.04 -31.70 -17.63
C PRO A 295 9.73 -31.48 -16.84
N ALA A 296 8.66 -32.19 -17.18
CA ALA A 296 7.31 -31.97 -16.61
C ALA A 296 7.28 -31.96 -15.07
N ALA A 297 8.01 -32.88 -14.41
CA ALA A 297 8.10 -32.93 -12.95
C ALA A 297 8.77 -31.69 -12.35
N ASN A 298 9.83 -31.19 -13.01
CA ASN A 298 10.55 -29.99 -12.55
C ASN A 298 9.71 -28.73 -12.82
N ALA A 299 8.99 -28.66 -13.94
CA ALA A 299 8.06 -27.57 -14.24
C ALA A 299 6.95 -27.51 -13.18
N LEU A 300 6.35 -28.64 -12.82
CA LEU A 300 5.33 -28.73 -11.78
C LEU A 300 5.88 -28.29 -10.41
N SER A 301 7.07 -28.76 -10.04
CA SER A 301 7.73 -28.36 -8.80
C SER A 301 8.00 -26.85 -8.77
N PHE A 302 8.42 -26.28 -9.92
CA PHE A 302 8.63 -24.84 -10.03
C PHE A 302 7.32 -24.06 -9.82
N GLN A 303 6.24 -24.46 -10.48
CA GLN A 303 4.93 -23.84 -10.39
C GLN A 303 4.34 -23.89 -8.97
N LEU A 304 4.44 -25.05 -8.31
CA LEU A 304 3.79 -25.28 -7.02
C LEU A 304 4.60 -24.83 -5.80
N ALA A 305 5.91 -24.62 -5.95
CA ALA A 305 6.76 -24.34 -4.81
C ALA A 305 7.72 -23.16 -5.00
N ILE A 306 8.37 -23.05 -6.16
CA ILE A 306 9.42 -22.05 -6.38
C ILE A 306 8.83 -20.70 -6.77
N ASN A 307 7.95 -20.67 -7.77
CA ASN A 307 7.32 -19.42 -8.22
C ASN A 307 6.49 -18.74 -7.13
N PRO A 308 5.69 -19.46 -6.31
CA PRO A 308 5.03 -18.87 -5.14
C PRO A 308 6.01 -18.28 -4.11
N ALA A 309 7.15 -18.93 -3.88
CA ALA A 309 8.15 -18.42 -2.96
C ALA A 309 8.85 -17.15 -3.49
N LEU A 310 9.06 -17.05 -4.81
CA LEU A 310 9.60 -15.84 -5.45
C LEU A 310 8.60 -14.69 -5.37
N ALA A 311 7.30 -14.96 -5.60
CA ALA A 311 6.23 -13.97 -5.42
C ALA A 311 6.17 -13.48 -3.97
N ALA A 312 6.20 -14.40 -3.00
CA ALA A 312 6.23 -14.06 -1.58
C ALA A 312 7.45 -13.21 -1.23
N LEU A 313 8.65 -13.56 -1.72
CA LEU A 313 9.88 -12.80 -1.47
C LEU A 313 9.79 -11.37 -1.99
N GLU A 314 9.29 -11.18 -3.21
CA GLU A 314 9.14 -9.84 -3.80
C GLU A 314 8.13 -8.99 -3.02
N ASN A 315 7.00 -9.57 -2.61
CA ASN A 315 5.99 -8.87 -1.82
C ASN A 315 6.47 -8.55 -0.40
N ILE A 316 7.19 -9.47 0.24
CA ILE A 316 7.82 -9.26 1.55
C ILE A 316 8.83 -8.12 1.50
N ALA A 317 9.63 -8.00 0.42
CA ALA A 317 10.58 -6.92 0.26
C ALA A 317 9.90 -5.54 0.29
N ASN A 318 8.79 -5.40 -0.43
CA ASN A 318 8.00 -4.17 -0.46
C ASN A 318 7.35 -3.87 0.90
N ALA A 319 6.71 -4.86 1.52
CA ALA A 319 6.02 -4.71 2.79
C ALA A 319 6.98 -4.37 3.94
N ALA A 320 8.13 -5.04 4.03
CA ALA A 320 9.09 -4.88 5.13
C ALA A 320 9.80 -3.52 5.10
N ALA A 321 10.12 -2.99 3.91
CA ALA A 321 10.69 -1.66 3.78
C ALA A 321 9.71 -0.60 4.32
N LEU A 322 8.44 -0.65 3.89
CA LEU A 322 7.42 0.28 4.38
C LEU A 322 7.15 0.08 5.87
N ALA A 323 7.12 -1.16 6.35
CA ALA A 323 6.92 -1.48 7.77
C ALA A 323 7.97 -0.80 8.66
N THR A 324 9.25 -0.80 8.25
CA THR A 324 10.33 -0.15 9.01
C THR A 324 10.08 1.35 9.17
N PHE A 325 9.71 2.04 8.10
CA PHE A 325 9.38 3.47 8.17
C PHE A 325 8.13 3.75 8.99
N GLN A 326 7.10 2.93 8.82
CA GLN A 326 5.83 3.12 9.51
C GLN A 326 5.96 2.87 11.02
N ILE A 327 6.69 1.82 11.43
CA ILE A 327 6.94 1.55 12.85
C ILE A 327 7.67 2.72 13.48
N TYR A 328 8.75 3.20 12.85
CA TYR A 328 9.51 4.34 13.35
C TYR A 328 8.65 5.61 13.44
N ASP A 329 7.89 5.95 12.39
CA ASP A 329 6.99 7.11 12.38
C ASP A 329 5.93 7.03 13.49
N LEU A 330 5.29 5.87 13.66
CA LEU A 330 4.24 5.69 14.66
C LEU A 330 4.81 5.70 16.09
N GLU A 331 5.98 5.14 16.34
CA GLU A 331 6.65 5.25 17.65
C GLU A 331 6.98 6.71 17.98
N LEU A 332 7.46 7.51 17.02
CA LEU A 332 7.66 8.94 17.21
C LEU A 332 6.35 9.68 17.52
N GLN A 333 5.25 9.35 16.83
CA GLN A 333 3.96 10.00 17.03
C GLN A 333 3.32 9.66 18.37
N THR A 334 3.48 8.43 18.82
CA THR A 334 2.79 7.91 20.01
C THR A 334 3.63 7.98 21.27
N GLY A 335 4.96 8.13 21.10
CA GLY A 335 5.92 8.20 22.20
C GLY A 335 6.24 6.83 22.81
N GLY A 336 6.05 5.73 22.10
CA GLY A 336 6.38 4.39 22.59
C GLY A 336 6.05 3.26 21.64
N VAL A 337 6.39 2.04 22.06
CA VAL A 337 6.11 0.80 21.35
C VAL A 337 4.61 0.57 21.26
N TRP A 338 4.07 0.53 20.06
CA TRP A 338 2.64 0.35 19.80
C TRP A 338 2.29 -1.06 19.29
N TYR A 339 3.25 -1.79 18.71
CA TYR A 339 3.03 -3.11 18.15
C TYR A 339 2.90 -4.19 19.23
N ASP A 340 1.87 -5.06 19.09
CA ASP A 340 1.58 -6.16 20.01
C ASP A 340 1.13 -7.39 19.24
N ASN A 341 1.81 -8.51 19.44
CA ASN A 341 1.42 -9.81 18.90
C ASN A 341 1.32 -10.90 19.97
N THR A 342 1.16 -10.50 21.23
CA THR A 342 1.09 -11.44 22.37
C THR A 342 -0.14 -12.35 22.31
N ALA A 343 -1.25 -11.86 21.73
CA ALA A 343 -2.51 -12.59 21.60
C ALA A 343 -2.71 -13.21 20.21
N THR A 344 -1.73 -13.10 19.29
CA THR A 344 -1.89 -13.58 17.93
C THR A 344 -1.85 -15.10 17.84
N ASP A 345 -2.93 -15.70 17.34
CA ASP A 345 -2.97 -17.12 16.97
C ASP A 345 -2.48 -17.30 15.52
N TRP A 346 -1.18 -17.56 15.41
CA TRP A 346 -0.51 -17.74 14.12
C TRP A 346 -1.03 -18.96 13.35
N ALA A 347 -1.43 -20.03 14.03
CA ALA A 347 -1.94 -21.24 13.38
C ALA A 347 -3.33 -21.00 12.78
N ALA A 348 -4.19 -20.28 13.49
CA ALA A 348 -5.52 -19.93 13.01
C ALA A 348 -5.46 -19.05 11.74
N ARG A 349 -4.46 -18.15 11.62
CA ARG A 349 -4.33 -17.27 10.45
C ARG A 349 -4.10 -18.00 9.13
N VAL A 350 -3.58 -19.21 9.14
CA VAL A 350 -3.30 -20.01 7.92
C VAL A 350 -4.15 -21.27 7.82
N ALA A 351 -5.11 -21.48 8.72
CA ALA A 351 -5.90 -22.71 8.79
C ALA A 351 -6.57 -23.07 7.45
N ASP A 352 -7.13 -22.06 6.77
CA ASP A 352 -7.87 -22.25 5.51
C ASP A 352 -6.95 -22.37 4.27
N GLU A 353 -5.71 -21.85 4.34
CA GLU A 353 -4.84 -21.70 3.17
C GLU A 353 -3.67 -22.69 3.15
N ARG A 354 -3.25 -23.20 4.31
CA ARG A 354 -2.07 -24.07 4.45
C ARG A 354 -2.07 -25.29 3.55
N PHE A 355 -3.25 -25.84 3.26
CA PHE A 355 -3.39 -27.03 2.41
C PHE A 355 -3.28 -26.68 0.92
N ILE A 356 -3.78 -25.50 0.53
CA ILE A 356 -3.65 -24.98 -0.85
C ILE A 356 -2.17 -24.81 -1.20
N TRP A 357 -1.38 -24.31 -0.26
CA TRP A 357 0.04 -23.99 -0.44
C TRP A 357 0.99 -25.07 0.12
N ALA A 358 0.49 -26.29 0.35
CA ALA A 358 1.28 -27.35 0.99
C ALA A 358 2.61 -27.65 0.29
N SER A 359 2.66 -27.66 -1.05
CA SER A 359 3.90 -27.85 -1.81
C SER A 359 4.90 -26.72 -1.60
N ALA A 360 4.43 -25.48 -1.55
CA ALA A 360 5.27 -24.32 -1.32
C ALA A 360 5.79 -24.28 0.14
N LEU A 361 4.99 -24.77 1.09
CA LEU A 361 5.31 -24.90 2.51
C LEU A 361 6.18 -26.14 2.82
N SER A 362 6.46 -27.01 1.85
CA SER A 362 7.18 -28.29 2.03
C SER A 362 6.42 -29.32 2.86
N GLY A 363 5.11 -29.27 2.85
CA GLY A 363 4.22 -30.22 3.50
C GLY A 363 3.78 -29.83 4.92
N GLU A 364 2.88 -30.63 5.47
CA GLU A 364 2.23 -30.34 6.76
C GLU A 364 3.21 -30.38 7.93
N SER A 365 4.10 -31.36 7.97
CA SER A 365 5.11 -31.47 9.03
C SER A 365 6.02 -30.25 9.10
N ALA A 366 6.50 -29.78 7.93
CA ALA A 366 7.31 -28.56 7.83
C ALA A 366 6.52 -27.32 8.28
N THR A 367 5.27 -27.19 7.85
CA THR A 367 4.38 -26.10 8.25
C THR A 367 4.17 -26.07 9.77
N ASN A 368 3.89 -27.23 10.38
CA ASN A 368 3.71 -27.33 11.83
C ASN A 368 4.99 -27.00 12.60
N ALA A 369 6.17 -27.42 12.09
CA ALA A 369 7.46 -27.09 12.70
C ALA A 369 7.73 -25.57 12.66
N LEU A 370 7.48 -24.92 11.53
CA LEU A 370 7.63 -23.46 11.37
C LEU A 370 6.65 -22.70 12.29
N LEU A 371 5.38 -23.10 12.35
CA LEU A 371 4.37 -22.48 13.22
C LEU A 371 4.71 -22.69 14.71
N GLY A 372 5.18 -23.90 15.08
CA GLY A 372 5.64 -24.19 16.44
C GLY A 372 6.81 -23.29 16.86
N TYR A 373 7.74 -23.04 15.95
CA TYR A 373 8.84 -22.09 16.21
C TYR A 373 8.32 -20.67 16.42
N VAL A 374 7.47 -20.16 15.52
CA VAL A 374 6.84 -18.83 15.67
C VAL A 374 6.07 -18.73 16.99
N ALA A 375 5.36 -19.78 17.42
CA ALA A 375 4.63 -19.79 18.69
C ALA A 375 5.57 -19.71 19.91
N ALA A 376 6.76 -20.30 19.82
CA ALA A 376 7.70 -20.43 20.95
C ALA A 376 8.59 -19.19 21.17
N VAL A 377 8.83 -18.37 20.15
CA VAL A 377 9.72 -17.18 20.29
C VAL A 377 9.06 -16.05 21.07
N PRO A 378 9.85 -15.18 21.72
CA PRO A 378 9.33 -14.02 22.45
C PRO A 378 8.48 -13.12 21.57
N LYS A 379 7.31 -12.71 22.08
CA LYS A 379 6.36 -11.82 21.44
C LYS A 379 6.69 -10.37 21.66
N ALA A 380 6.30 -9.52 20.72
CA ALA A 380 6.28 -8.08 20.92
C ALA A 380 5.11 -7.70 21.82
N LYS A 381 5.35 -6.79 22.76
CA LYS A 381 4.34 -6.28 23.69
C LYS A 381 4.28 -4.76 23.61
N ALA A 382 3.09 -4.24 23.35
CA ALA A 382 2.87 -2.81 23.25
C ALA A 382 2.83 -2.11 24.62
N ASN A 383 3.14 -0.80 24.59
CA ASN A 383 2.62 0.14 25.57
C ASN A 383 1.14 0.40 25.23
N PRO A 384 0.19 0.17 26.15
CA PRO A 384 -1.25 0.32 25.85
C PRO A 384 -1.62 1.73 25.39
N ASP A 385 -1.01 2.79 25.95
CA ASP A 385 -1.29 4.17 25.56
C ASP A 385 -0.79 4.47 24.14
N ALA A 386 0.40 3.97 23.78
CA ALA A 386 0.93 4.11 22.42
C ALA A 386 0.02 3.39 21.41
N ARG A 387 -0.41 2.16 21.71
CA ARG A 387 -1.33 1.40 20.87
C ARG A 387 -2.70 2.08 20.69
N ALA A 388 -3.26 2.62 21.79
CA ALA A 388 -4.51 3.40 21.73
C ALA A 388 -4.37 4.66 20.86
N LYS A 389 -3.22 5.34 20.90
CA LYS A 389 -2.95 6.49 20.04
C LYS A 389 -2.87 6.09 18.55
N VAL A 390 -2.28 4.94 18.21
CA VAL A 390 -2.31 4.42 16.82
C VAL A 390 -3.74 4.13 16.38
N ALA A 391 -4.55 3.47 17.21
CA ALA A 391 -5.96 3.21 16.92
C ALA A 391 -6.75 4.51 16.67
N ALA A 392 -6.42 5.59 17.40
CA ALA A 392 -7.05 6.90 17.23
C ALA A 392 -6.62 7.65 15.95
N LEU A 393 -5.62 7.17 15.21
CA LEU A 393 -5.21 7.78 13.92
C LEU A 393 -6.26 7.60 12.82
N GLY A 394 -7.13 6.60 12.94
CA GLY A 394 -8.35 6.53 12.14
C GLY A 394 -8.77 5.13 11.72
N THR A 395 -10.09 4.99 11.67
CA THR A 395 -10.80 3.81 11.20
C THR A 395 -11.99 4.26 10.39
N HIS A 396 -12.21 3.62 9.24
CA HIS A 396 -13.39 3.87 8.43
C HIS A 396 -14.61 3.11 8.94
N THR A 397 -15.75 3.76 8.82
CA THR A 397 -17.05 3.16 9.15
C THR A 397 -17.64 2.34 8.00
N GLY A 398 -17.14 2.54 6.77
CA GLY A 398 -17.72 2.00 5.55
C GLY A 398 -19.00 2.72 5.09
N ILE A 399 -19.47 3.75 5.82
CA ILE A 399 -20.74 4.43 5.53
C ILE A 399 -20.47 5.65 4.65
N SER A 400 -20.23 5.42 3.36
CA SER A 400 -20.13 6.52 2.40
C SER A 400 -21.48 7.18 2.16
N LYS A 401 -21.55 8.49 2.33
CA LYS A 401 -22.77 9.28 2.16
C LYS A 401 -22.88 9.93 0.77
N VAL A 402 -21.81 9.84 -0.02
CA VAL A 402 -21.77 10.22 -1.44
C VAL A 402 -21.37 9.01 -2.28
N PRO A 403 -21.68 9.01 -3.60
CA PRO A 403 -21.22 7.93 -4.47
C PRO A 403 -19.70 7.77 -4.40
N THR A 404 -19.23 6.58 -4.02
CA THR A 404 -17.82 6.28 -3.78
C THR A 404 -17.38 5.09 -4.64
N VAL A 405 -16.35 5.28 -5.44
CA VAL A 405 -15.66 4.22 -6.17
C VAL A 405 -14.51 3.70 -5.31
N LEU A 406 -14.49 2.40 -5.06
CA LEU A 406 -13.34 1.69 -4.50
C LEU A 406 -12.61 0.98 -5.63
N TYR A 407 -11.28 1.01 -5.63
CA TYR A 407 -10.47 0.27 -6.61
C TYR A 407 -9.16 -0.18 -6.01
N THR A 408 -8.91 -1.48 -6.02
CA THR A 408 -7.67 -2.08 -5.50
C THR A 408 -7.21 -3.21 -6.42
N GLY A 409 -5.89 -3.34 -6.63
CA GLY A 409 -5.30 -4.52 -7.26
C GLY A 409 -5.43 -5.73 -6.33
N VAL A 410 -5.89 -6.88 -6.85
CA VAL A 410 -6.08 -8.08 -6.01
C VAL A 410 -4.74 -8.64 -5.49
N ALA A 411 -3.64 -8.27 -6.12
CA ALA A 411 -2.29 -8.63 -5.71
C ALA A 411 -1.44 -7.40 -5.29
N ASP A 412 -2.05 -6.45 -4.59
CA ASP A 412 -1.36 -5.33 -3.95
C ASP A 412 -0.68 -5.85 -2.66
N PRO A 413 0.67 -5.75 -2.52
CA PRO A 413 1.40 -6.29 -1.36
C PRO A 413 1.42 -5.37 -0.14
N ILE A 414 0.95 -4.13 -0.27
CA ILE A 414 0.96 -3.15 0.82
C ILE A 414 -0.44 -3.03 1.41
N LEU A 415 -1.42 -2.72 0.57
CA LEU A 415 -2.82 -2.59 0.94
C LEU A 415 -3.63 -3.62 0.16
N GLY A 416 -3.58 -4.86 0.63
CA GLY A 416 -4.22 -6.00 -0.02
C GLY A 416 -5.72 -5.80 -0.23
N ALA A 417 -6.30 -6.62 -1.09
CA ALA A 417 -7.72 -6.59 -1.42
C ALA A 417 -8.63 -6.67 -0.17
N SER A 418 -8.13 -7.26 0.93
CA SER A 418 -8.79 -7.33 2.23
C SER A 418 -9.14 -5.96 2.83
N GLN A 419 -8.34 -4.92 2.54
CA GLN A 419 -8.61 -3.56 3.03
C GLN A 419 -9.89 -3.00 2.39
N GLN A 420 -10.02 -3.13 1.07
CA GLN A 420 -11.24 -2.75 0.36
C GLN A 420 -12.43 -3.61 0.80
N GLN A 421 -12.22 -4.93 0.99
CA GLN A 421 -13.27 -5.83 1.48
C GLN A 421 -13.79 -5.42 2.85
N SER A 422 -12.92 -4.98 3.75
CA SER A 422 -13.33 -4.48 5.07
C SER A 422 -14.30 -3.28 4.97
N ILE A 423 -14.11 -2.38 4.01
CA ILE A 423 -15.04 -1.27 3.77
C ILE A 423 -16.40 -1.80 3.27
N ILE A 424 -16.37 -2.77 2.35
CA ILE A 424 -17.58 -3.41 1.80
C ILE A 424 -18.35 -4.11 2.93
N ASP A 425 -17.68 -4.91 3.75
CA ASP A 425 -18.29 -5.65 4.84
C ASP A 425 -18.94 -4.73 5.89
N LYS A 426 -18.27 -3.63 6.26
CA LYS A 426 -18.81 -2.62 7.17
C LYS A 426 -20.04 -1.92 6.57
N HIS A 427 -19.98 -1.61 5.26
CA HIS A 427 -21.11 -1.03 4.54
C HIS A 427 -22.31 -1.95 4.52
N ASP A 428 -22.10 -3.23 4.19
CA ASP A 428 -23.14 -4.26 4.15
C ASP A 428 -23.74 -4.50 5.53
N ALA A 429 -22.93 -4.52 6.58
CA ALA A 429 -23.38 -4.64 7.96
C ALA A 429 -24.27 -3.45 8.35
N TYR A 430 -23.88 -2.21 7.98
CA TYR A 430 -24.70 -1.02 8.20
C TYR A 430 -26.04 -1.13 7.47
N LEU A 431 -26.06 -1.51 6.20
CA LEU A 431 -27.31 -1.65 5.44
C LEU A 431 -28.21 -2.76 6.02
N ALA A 432 -27.61 -3.85 6.51
CA ALA A 432 -28.36 -4.91 7.17
C ALA A 432 -29.06 -4.45 8.47
N GLN A 433 -28.44 -3.52 9.20
CA GLN A 433 -29.07 -2.92 10.38
C GLN A 433 -30.23 -1.99 9.99
N GLN A 434 -30.11 -1.25 8.89
CA GLN A 434 -31.16 -0.34 8.43
C GLN A 434 -32.39 -1.09 7.87
N TRP A 435 -32.18 -2.25 7.24
CA TRP A 435 -33.25 -3.03 6.59
C TRP A 435 -33.15 -4.52 6.90
N PRO A 436 -33.33 -4.96 8.15
CA PRO A 436 -33.10 -6.36 8.54
C PRO A 436 -34.09 -7.34 7.87
N ALA A 437 -35.31 -6.94 7.60
CA ALA A 437 -36.33 -7.79 6.98
C ALA A 437 -36.12 -8.02 5.47
N ASN A 438 -35.33 -7.18 4.79
CA ASN A 438 -35.08 -7.25 3.34
C ASN A 438 -33.62 -6.95 3.03
N ARG A 439 -32.73 -7.63 3.74
CA ARG A 439 -31.28 -7.42 3.70
C ARG A 439 -30.71 -7.52 2.28
N GLU A 440 -31.07 -8.56 1.55
CA GLU A 440 -30.47 -8.82 0.23
C GLU A 440 -30.82 -7.72 -0.78
N ALA A 441 -32.07 -7.29 -0.82
CA ALA A 441 -32.50 -6.19 -1.68
C ALA A 441 -31.86 -4.86 -1.27
N ALA A 442 -31.71 -4.61 0.04
CA ALA A 442 -31.10 -3.40 0.56
C ALA A 442 -29.60 -3.34 0.21
N VAL A 443 -28.87 -4.42 0.44
CA VAL A 443 -27.44 -4.53 0.09
C VAL A 443 -27.22 -4.34 -1.40
N LYS A 444 -27.96 -5.05 -2.25
CA LYS A 444 -27.87 -4.91 -3.72
C LYS A 444 -28.16 -3.47 -4.17
N LYS A 445 -29.25 -2.87 -3.69
CA LYS A 445 -29.68 -1.53 -4.07
C LYS A 445 -28.69 -0.46 -3.64
N ARG A 446 -28.19 -0.51 -2.41
CA ARG A 446 -27.30 0.51 -1.85
C ARG A 446 -25.88 0.39 -2.36
N ALA A 447 -25.33 -0.81 -2.47
CA ALA A 447 -24.01 -1.04 -3.03
C ALA A 447 -23.87 -0.47 -4.46
N VAL A 448 -24.95 -0.50 -5.25
CA VAL A 448 -24.96 0.12 -6.59
C VAL A 448 -24.99 1.65 -6.52
N ASN A 449 -25.64 2.22 -5.53
CA ASN A 449 -25.88 3.67 -5.47
C ASN A 449 -24.75 4.42 -4.76
N ASN A 450 -24.23 3.89 -3.65
CA ASN A 450 -23.26 4.58 -2.80
C ASN A 450 -21.86 4.00 -2.84
N LEU A 451 -21.69 2.70 -3.10
CA LEU A 451 -20.40 2.04 -3.13
C LEU A 451 -20.26 1.22 -4.40
N LEU A 452 -19.26 1.54 -5.21
CA LEU A 452 -18.90 0.80 -6.42
C LEU A 452 -17.53 0.16 -6.23
N PRO A 453 -17.46 -1.10 -5.78
CA PRO A 453 -16.18 -1.80 -5.67
C PRO A 453 -15.74 -2.31 -7.04
N LEU A 454 -14.54 -1.92 -7.44
CA LEU A 454 -13.85 -2.38 -8.63
C LEU A 454 -12.55 -3.07 -8.21
N TRP A 455 -12.13 -4.06 -8.98
CA TRP A 455 -10.94 -4.85 -8.71
C TRP A 455 -9.99 -4.82 -9.91
N GLY A 456 -8.70 -4.61 -9.63
CA GLY A 456 -7.62 -4.77 -10.59
C GLY A 456 -7.18 -6.21 -10.61
N ILE A 457 -7.33 -6.90 -11.75
CA ILE A 457 -7.00 -8.33 -11.89
C ILE A 457 -5.79 -8.45 -12.82
N PRO A 458 -4.68 -9.07 -12.36
CA PRO A 458 -3.55 -9.37 -13.23
C PRO A 458 -3.93 -10.43 -14.28
N ALA A 459 -3.13 -10.53 -15.33
CA ALA A 459 -3.22 -11.65 -16.25
C ALA A 459 -2.97 -12.97 -15.53
N GLU A 460 -3.51 -14.07 -16.02
CA GLU A 460 -3.33 -15.40 -15.41
C GLU A 460 -1.86 -15.82 -15.41
N LYS A 461 -1.15 -15.56 -16.51
CA LYS A 461 0.27 -15.89 -16.69
C LYS A 461 1.02 -14.67 -17.21
N TYR A 462 1.98 -14.20 -16.44
CA TYR A 462 2.77 -13.02 -16.81
C TYR A 462 4.24 -13.10 -16.41
N THR A 463 4.66 -14.09 -15.64
CA THR A 463 6.08 -14.28 -15.31
C THR A 463 6.88 -14.47 -16.59
N LYS A 464 7.89 -13.64 -16.79
CA LYS A 464 8.82 -13.72 -17.90
C LYS A 464 10.10 -14.43 -17.46
N PHE A 465 10.70 -15.17 -18.37
CA PHE A 465 11.94 -15.86 -18.15
C PHE A 465 12.94 -15.44 -19.23
N THR A 466 14.20 -15.26 -18.80
CA THR A 466 15.32 -15.06 -19.74
C THR A 466 15.59 -16.33 -20.54
N ALA A 467 16.39 -16.22 -21.59
CA ALA A 467 16.82 -17.39 -22.37
C ALA A 467 17.57 -18.44 -21.53
N ALA A 468 18.17 -18.03 -20.38
CA ALA A 468 18.83 -18.93 -19.43
C ALA A 468 17.85 -19.59 -18.44
N GLY A 469 16.53 -19.33 -18.57
CA GLY A 469 15.50 -19.89 -17.68
C GLY A 469 15.38 -19.19 -16.32
N SER A 470 16.08 -18.09 -16.09
CA SER A 470 15.93 -17.27 -14.89
C SER A 470 14.76 -16.30 -15.03
N PRO A 471 14.02 -15.98 -13.95
CA PRO A 471 12.99 -14.95 -14.00
C PRO A 471 13.56 -13.59 -14.43
N ASP A 472 12.82 -12.87 -15.29
CA ASP A 472 13.17 -11.54 -15.76
C ASP A 472 12.33 -10.48 -15.03
N THR A 473 12.94 -9.84 -14.04
CA THR A 473 12.31 -8.76 -13.25
C THR A 473 12.61 -7.35 -13.82
N SER A 474 13.22 -7.26 -15.00
CA SER A 474 13.45 -5.97 -15.68
C SER A 474 12.22 -5.47 -16.43
N VAL A 475 11.21 -6.33 -16.62
CA VAL A 475 9.94 -5.97 -17.25
C VAL A 475 9.08 -5.13 -16.31
N ALA A 476 8.15 -4.36 -16.88
CA ALA A 476 7.23 -3.55 -16.08
C ALA A 476 6.29 -4.44 -15.25
N ALA A 477 5.98 -4.00 -14.03
CA ALA A 477 5.02 -4.65 -13.16
C ALA A 477 3.64 -4.80 -13.85
N THR A 478 3.03 -5.97 -13.72
CA THR A 478 1.72 -6.27 -14.31
C THR A 478 0.61 -5.47 -13.62
N PRO A 479 -0.35 -4.85 -14.37
CA PRO A 479 -1.51 -4.21 -13.77
C PRO A 479 -2.31 -5.18 -12.87
N GLY A 480 -2.78 -4.69 -11.72
CA GLY A 480 -3.47 -5.50 -10.71
C GLY A 480 -2.55 -6.13 -9.67
N THR A 481 -1.22 -5.96 -9.84
CA THR A 481 -0.17 -6.31 -8.87
C THR A 481 0.60 -5.06 -8.45
N ASN A 482 1.46 -5.20 -7.45
CA ASN A 482 2.22 -4.10 -6.86
C ASN A 482 1.31 -3.02 -6.24
N HIS A 483 1.89 -2.14 -5.42
CA HIS A 483 1.10 -1.15 -4.69
C HIS A 483 0.59 -0.03 -5.60
N CYS A 484 -0.74 0.13 -5.67
CA CYS A 484 -1.41 1.16 -6.47
C CYS A 484 -0.94 1.23 -7.93
N ASN A 485 -0.54 0.12 -8.50
CA ASN A 485 -0.03 0.05 -9.87
C ASN A 485 -1.16 0.11 -10.90
N PHE A 486 -1.66 1.33 -11.16
CA PHE A 486 -2.76 1.58 -12.07
C PHE A 486 -2.29 2.28 -13.35
N THR A 487 -2.82 1.85 -14.47
CA THR A 487 -2.52 2.46 -15.77
C THR A 487 -3.25 3.80 -15.94
N THR A 488 -2.74 4.65 -16.81
CA THR A 488 -3.44 5.91 -17.20
C THR A 488 -4.87 5.65 -17.67
N LYS A 489 -5.12 4.54 -18.38
CA LYS A 489 -6.47 4.16 -18.83
C LYS A 489 -7.40 3.85 -17.65
N GLN A 490 -6.90 3.15 -16.63
CA GLN A 490 -7.67 2.84 -15.42
C GLN A 490 -7.99 4.11 -14.60
N TYR A 491 -7.00 4.97 -14.36
CA TYR A 491 -7.24 6.27 -13.72
C TYR A 491 -8.25 7.11 -14.49
N THR A 492 -8.13 7.20 -15.79
CA THR A 492 -9.07 7.98 -16.63
C THR A 492 -10.49 7.39 -16.57
N ALA A 493 -10.62 6.06 -16.61
CA ALA A 493 -11.92 5.41 -16.48
C ALA A 493 -12.57 5.66 -15.12
N ILE A 494 -11.79 5.59 -14.02
CA ILE A 494 -12.25 5.89 -12.67
C ILE A 494 -12.67 7.36 -12.58
N ALA A 495 -11.86 8.29 -13.08
CA ALA A 495 -12.21 9.71 -13.09
C ALA A 495 -13.54 9.96 -13.81
N GLU A 496 -13.77 9.33 -14.95
CA GLU A 496 -15.05 9.43 -15.68
C GLU A 496 -16.24 8.83 -14.92
N LEU A 497 -16.03 7.73 -14.18
CA LEU A 497 -17.05 7.16 -13.30
C LEU A 497 -17.39 8.10 -12.15
N LEU A 498 -16.39 8.76 -11.58
CA LEU A 498 -16.54 9.75 -10.52
C LEU A 498 -17.25 11.01 -11.01
N ALA A 499 -16.91 11.50 -12.22
CA ALA A 499 -17.62 12.65 -12.82
C ALA A 499 -19.10 12.31 -13.06
N TYR A 500 -19.38 11.14 -13.66
CA TYR A 500 -20.76 10.69 -13.84
C TYR A 500 -21.51 10.62 -12.50
N ALA A 501 -20.86 10.08 -11.47
CA ALA A 501 -21.47 9.95 -10.15
C ALA A 501 -21.72 11.31 -9.49
N ALA A 502 -20.79 12.26 -9.63
CA ALA A 502 -20.95 13.64 -9.16
C ALA A 502 -22.08 14.39 -9.88
N ASP A 503 -22.29 14.10 -11.19
CA ASP A 503 -23.35 14.70 -11.98
C ASP A 503 -24.73 14.15 -11.66
N ASN A 504 -24.84 12.87 -11.35
CA ASN A 504 -26.11 12.15 -11.25
C ASN A 504 -26.49 11.73 -9.83
N GLY A 505 -25.63 11.93 -8.84
CA GLY A 505 -25.83 11.48 -7.45
C GLY A 505 -25.87 9.93 -7.31
N LYS A 506 -25.42 9.19 -8.31
CA LYS A 506 -25.42 7.71 -8.35
C LYS A 506 -24.37 7.18 -9.31
N HIS A 507 -23.95 5.94 -9.12
CA HIS A 507 -23.00 5.28 -10.00
C HIS A 507 -23.58 4.94 -11.37
N LEU A 508 -22.71 4.97 -12.39
CA LEU A 508 -22.99 4.32 -13.68
C LEU A 508 -23.18 2.82 -13.44
N SER A 509 -24.12 2.19 -14.14
CA SER A 509 -24.47 0.78 -13.94
C SER A 509 -24.74 0.05 -15.26
N GLY A 510 -24.85 -1.29 -15.19
CA GLY A 510 -25.21 -2.13 -16.34
C GLY A 510 -24.17 -2.12 -17.47
N GLY A 511 -24.64 -2.25 -18.71
CA GLY A 511 -23.82 -2.31 -19.90
C GLY A 511 -22.82 -1.14 -20.06
N PRO A 512 -23.22 0.12 -19.85
CA PRO A 512 -22.29 1.25 -19.89
C PRO A 512 -21.12 1.16 -18.90
N LEU A 513 -21.37 0.72 -17.65
CA LEU A 513 -20.31 0.47 -16.66
C LEU A 513 -19.36 -0.63 -17.17
N LEU A 514 -19.92 -1.78 -17.55
CA LEU A 514 -19.13 -2.94 -18.02
C LEU A 514 -18.29 -2.60 -19.25
N THR A 515 -18.82 -1.78 -20.16
CA THR A 515 -18.09 -1.31 -21.35
C THR A 515 -16.91 -0.42 -20.96
N LYS A 516 -17.10 0.49 -19.98
CA LYS A 516 -16.04 1.40 -19.52
C LYS A 516 -14.91 0.65 -18.83
N ILE A 517 -15.22 -0.23 -17.89
CA ILE A 517 -14.18 -1.00 -17.17
C ILE A 517 -13.45 -1.98 -18.09
N ARG A 518 -14.13 -2.60 -19.06
CA ARG A 518 -13.49 -3.47 -20.06
C ARG A 518 -12.49 -2.70 -20.94
N LYS A 519 -12.83 -1.47 -21.36
CA LYS A 519 -11.92 -0.61 -22.11
C LYS A 519 -10.71 -0.16 -21.33
N ALA A 520 -10.81 -0.04 -20.00
CA ALA A 520 -9.70 0.30 -19.12
C ALA A 520 -8.66 -0.84 -19.05
N GLY A 521 -9.10 -2.08 -19.22
CA GLY A 521 -8.28 -3.30 -19.16
C GLY A 521 -7.88 -3.69 -17.72
N ASN A 522 -7.76 -4.99 -17.47
CA ASN A 522 -7.39 -5.54 -16.16
C ASN A 522 -8.23 -5.00 -14.98
N MET A 523 -9.46 -4.60 -15.27
CA MET A 523 -10.41 -4.06 -14.28
C MET A 523 -11.72 -4.85 -14.36
N THR A 524 -12.29 -5.21 -13.23
CA THR A 524 -13.56 -5.91 -13.15
C THR A 524 -14.49 -5.34 -12.11
N TYR A 525 -15.78 -5.56 -12.32
CA TYR A 525 -16.85 -5.38 -11.36
C TYR A 525 -17.51 -6.74 -11.17
N ASP A 526 -17.14 -7.42 -10.10
CA ASP A 526 -17.71 -8.70 -9.73
C ASP A 526 -18.32 -8.61 -8.31
N ARG A 527 -19.63 -8.78 -8.25
CA ARG A 527 -20.38 -8.77 -6.98
C ARG A 527 -20.23 -10.06 -6.18
N GLY A 528 -19.83 -11.13 -6.81
CA GLY A 528 -19.61 -12.42 -6.18
C GLY A 528 -18.19 -12.58 -5.64
N TYR A 529 -17.27 -11.70 -6.03
CA TYR A 529 -15.90 -11.76 -5.51
C TYR A 529 -15.85 -11.23 -4.08
N VAL A 530 -15.33 -12.04 -3.19
CA VAL A 530 -15.03 -11.71 -1.80
C VAL A 530 -13.54 -11.89 -1.59
N ALA A 531 -12.84 -10.82 -1.28
CA ALA A 531 -11.41 -10.88 -1.02
C ALA A 531 -11.12 -11.63 0.29
N PRO A 532 -9.92 -12.24 0.45
CA PRO A 532 -9.49 -12.80 1.71
C PRO A 532 -9.65 -11.81 2.87
N LYS A 533 -9.98 -12.29 4.06
CA LYS A 533 -10.06 -11.45 5.26
C LYS A 533 -8.68 -10.93 5.66
N MET A 534 -8.67 -9.78 6.33
CA MET A 534 -7.43 -9.30 6.98
C MET A 534 -6.95 -10.32 8.01
N LYS A 535 -5.64 -10.48 8.11
CA LYS A 535 -4.95 -11.35 9.08
C LYS A 535 -4.64 -10.55 10.35
N ASN A 536 -5.67 -10.32 11.17
CA ASN A 536 -5.55 -9.56 12.42
C ASN A 536 -5.62 -10.49 13.63
#